data_98aa32484082d5b0d17b616f4a872fbb
#
_entry.id   98aa32484082d5b0d17b616f4a872fbb
#
_cell.length_a   1.000
_cell.length_b   1.000
_cell.length_c   1.000
_cell.angle_alpha   90.00
_cell.angle_beta   90.00
_cell.angle_gamma   90.00
#
_symmetry.space_group_name_H-M   'P 1'
#
loop_
_entity.id
_entity.type
_entity.pdbx_description
1 polymer ?
#
loop_
_entity_poly.entity_id
_entity_poly.type
_entity_poly.pdbx_seq_one_letter_code
_entity_poly.pdbx_strand_id
1 'polypeptide(L)'
;MHEEAIRKADVLIDALGFIRKFHGRFTVIKLGGSVMEEPEALRALLVDIVFMQTVGMRPVVVHGGGKAITMAMERAGLQARFVQGRRYTDDATLEIVGAECEPVAQELDDVVVARGVVRVG
;
A
#
# COMPACT_ATOMS: atom_id res chain seq x y z
N MET A 1 22.76 -19.67 -22.40
CA MET A 1 21.43 -19.20 -22.87
C MET A 1 20.29 -20.16 -22.49
N HIS A 2 20.40 -21.43 -22.85
CA HIS A 2 19.37 -22.41 -22.50
C HIS A 2 19.22 -22.64 -20.98
N GLU A 3 20.31 -22.71 -20.25
CA GLU A 3 20.34 -22.95 -18.81
C GLU A 3 19.68 -21.81 -18.01
N GLU A 4 19.89 -20.58 -18.42
CA GLU A 4 19.24 -19.41 -17.82
C GLU A 4 17.71 -19.40 -18.08
N ALA A 5 17.30 -19.78 -19.29
CA ALA A 5 15.90 -19.88 -19.64
C ALA A 5 15.18 -20.98 -18.83
N ILE A 6 15.83 -22.14 -18.66
CA ILE A 6 15.31 -23.24 -17.84
C ILE A 6 15.16 -22.78 -16.38
N ARG A 7 16.17 -22.14 -15.80
CA ARG A 7 16.12 -21.65 -14.43
C ARG A 7 14.99 -20.62 -14.22
N LYS A 8 14.75 -19.74 -15.19
CA LYS A 8 13.63 -18.79 -15.14
C LYS A 8 12.27 -19.51 -15.20
N ALA A 9 12.17 -20.54 -16.02
CA ALA A 9 10.96 -21.36 -16.11
C ALA A 9 10.70 -22.12 -14.80
N ASP A 10 11.73 -22.70 -14.18
CA ASP A 10 11.62 -23.41 -12.91
C ASP A 10 11.10 -22.48 -11.80
N VAL A 11 11.63 -21.26 -11.71
CA VAL A 11 11.15 -20.25 -10.74
C VAL A 11 9.64 -19.94 -10.94
N LEU A 12 9.18 -19.84 -12.19
CA LEU A 12 7.76 -19.61 -12.48
C LEU A 12 6.90 -20.82 -12.10
N ILE A 13 7.40 -22.04 -12.32
CA ILE A 13 6.70 -23.26 -11.94
C ILE A 13 6.60 -23.37 -10.42
N ASP A 14 7.66 -23.07 -9.70
CA ASP A 14 7.65 -23.03 -8.23
C ASP A 14 6.66 -21.99 -7.70
N ALA A 15 6.63 -20.81 -8.31
CA ALA A 15 5.69 -19.76 -7.96
C ALA A 15 4.23 -20.16 -8.17
N LEU A 16 3.94 -21.03 -9.15
CA LEU A 16 2.58 -21.48 -9.47
C LEU A 16 1.87 -22.12 -8.26
N GLY A 17 2.60 -22.86 -7.43
CA GLY A 17 2.06 -23.46 -6.22
C GLY A 17 1.52 -22.41 -5.24
N PHE A 18 2.26 -21.33 -5.04
CA PHE A 18 1.86 -20.20 -4.20
C PHE A 18 0.71 -19.41 -4.82
N ILE A 19 0.78 -19.15 -6.12
CA ILE A 19 -0.29 -18.45 -6.85
C ILE A 19 -1.61 -19.19 -6.70
N ARG A 20 -1.63 -20.51 -6.90
CA ARG A 20 -2.84 -21.34 -6.70
C ARG A 20 -3.34 -21.31 -5.28
N LYS A 21 -2.44 -21.36 -4.29
CA LYS A 21 -2.78 -21.36 -2.87
C LYS A 21 -3.48 -20.06 -2.45
N PHE A 22 -3.05 -18.92 -3.00
CA PHE A 22 -3.54 -17.60 -2.64
C PHE A 22 -4.56 -17.03 -3.63
N HIS A 23 -4.82 -17.70 -4.73
CA HIS A 23 -5.82 -17.28 -5.73
C HIS A 23 -7.20 -17.09 -5.08
N GLY A 24 -7.83 -15.95 -5.33
CA GLY A 24 -9.14 -15.58 -4.80
C GLY A 24 -9.16 -15.21 -3.31
N ARG A 25 -8.02 -15.30 -2.61
CA ARG A 25 -7.94 -14.97 -1.17
C ARG A 25 -7.62 -13.50 -0.96
N PHE A 26 -8.22 -12.94 0.10
CA PHE A 26 -7.84 -11.61 0.59
C PHE A 26 -6.47 -11.67 1.26
N THR A 27 -5.61 -10.73 0.87
CA THR A 27 -4.28 -10.55 1.46
C THR A 27 -4.15 -9.12 1.93
N VAL A 28 -4.04 -8.91 3.23
CA VAL A 28 -3.89 -7.57 3.81
C VAL A 28 -2.41 -7.18 3.79
N ILE A 29 -2.12 -6.05 3.16
CA ILE A 29 -0.77 -5.48 3.05
C ILE A 29 -0.75 -4.15 3.78
N LYS A 30 0.00 -4.06 4.87
CA LYS A 30 0.19 -2.81 5.60
C LYS A 30 1.44 -2.09 5.11
N LEU A 31 1.28 -0.87 4.61
CA LEU A 31 2.37 0.01 4.24
C LEU A 31 2.75 0.88 5.44
N GLY A 32 3.97 0.73 5.91
CA GLY A 32 4.55 1.56 6.98
C GLY A 32 5.06 2.90 6.45
N GLY A 33 5.22 3.88 7.34
CA GLY A 33 5.65 5.23 6.99
C GLY A 33 7.02 5.29 6.28
N SER A 34 7.96 4.42 6.64
CA SER A 34 9.29 4.38 6.02
C SER A 34 9.24 4.07 4.51
N VAL A 35 8.36 3.16 4.10
CA VAL A 35 8.19 2.82 2.67
C VAL A 35 7.50 3.98 1.93
N MET A 36 6.57 4.67 2.57
CA MET A 36 5.87 5.81 1.97
C MET A 36 6.77 7.04 1.81
N GLU A 37 7.85 7.14 2.59
CA GLU A 37 8.85 8.22 2.48
C GLU A 37 9.89 7.97 1.36
N GLU A 38 9.95 6.76 0.82
CA GLU A 38 10.89 6.31 -0.20
C GLU A 38 10.15 6.05 -1.54
N PRO A 39 10.11 7.01 -2.47
CA PRO A 39 9.31 6.89 -3.70
C PRO A 39 9.65 5.66 -4.54
N GLU A 40 10.93 5.29 -4.64
CA GLU A 40 11.34 4.11 -5.41
C GLU A 40 10.89 2.81 -4.75
N ALA A 41 10.98 2.71 -3.42
CA ALA A 41 10.52 1.55 -2.66
C ALA A 41 8.99 1.42 -2.75
N LEU A 42 8.27 2.53 -2.64
CA LEU A 42 6.82 2.55 -2.80
C LEU A 42 6.42 2.07 -4.20
N ARG A 43 7.05 2.60 -5.24
CA ARG A 43 6.77 2.20 -6.63
C ARG A 43 7.04 0.73 -6.89
N ALA A 44 8.16 0.18 -6.39
CA ALA A 44 8.47 -1.24 -6.51
C ALA A 44 7.40 -2.10 -5.82
N LEU A 45 6.97 -1.70 -4.62
CA LEU A 45 5.92 -2.40 -3.88
C LEU A 45 4.56 -2.35 -4.59
N LEU A 46 4.23 -1.20 -5.22
CA LEU A 46 3.00 -1.09 -6.00
C LEU A 46 2.99 -2.04 -7.20
N VAL A 47 4.14 -2.23 -7.86
CA VAL A 47 4.29 -3.22 -8.94
C VAL A 47 4.04 -4.64 -8.42
N ASP A 48 4.55 -4.98 -7.23
CA ASP A 48 4.30 -6.27 -6.59
C ASP A 48 2.81 -6.47 -6.27
N ILE A 49 2.13 -5.44 -5.80
CA ILE A 49 0.68 -5.48 -5.53
C ILE A 49 -0.12 -5.70 -6.81
N VAL A 50 0.26 -5.02 -7.90
CA VAL A 50 -0.35 -5.24 -9.23
C VAL A 50 -0.13 -6.67 -9.70
N PHE A 51 1.07 -7.22 -9.51
CA PHE A 51 1.35 -8.61 -9.82
C PHE A 51 0.44 -9.56 -9.03
N MET A 52 0.30 -9.35 -7.72
CA MET A 52 -0.59 -10.16 -6.87
C MET A 52 -2.03 -10.14 -7.40
N GLN A 53 -2.54 -8.96 -7.76
CA GLN A 53 -3.87 -8.81 -8.31
C GLN A 53 -4.01 -9.51 -9.67
N THR A 54 -3.01 -9.36 -10.54
CA THR A 54 -2.98 -9.94 -11.88
C THR A 54 -3.05 -11.47 -11.84
N VAL A 55 -2.41 -12.09 -10.86
CA VAL A 55 -2.46 -13.55 -10.66
C VAL A 55 -3.68 -14.04 -9.87
N GLY A 56 -4.64 -13.17 -9.60
CA GLY A 56 -5.93 -13.52 -9.02
C GLY A 56 -6.01 -13.47 -7.50
N MET A 57 -5.02 -12.90 -6.82
CA MET A 57 -5.13 -12.58 -5.40
C MET A 57 -6.01 -11.34 -5.21
N ARG A 58 -6.51 -11.14 -3.99
CA ARG A 58 -7.32 -9.97 -3.61
C ARG A 58 -6.57 -9.13 -2.57
N PRO A 59 -5.62 -8.28 -3.00
CA PRO A 59 -4.88 -7.44 -2.07
C PRO A 59 -5.77 -6.35 -1.47
N VAL A 60 -5.66 -6.16 -0.16
CA VAL A 60 -6.23 -5.05 0.58
C VAL A 60 -5.07 -4.25 1.16
N VAL A 61 -4.90 -3.02 0.68
CA VAL A 61 -3.80 -2.17 1.12
C VAL A 61 -4.25 -1.29 2.27
N VAL A 62 -3.53 -1.35 3.38
CA VAL A 62 -3.71 -0.49 4.54
C VAL A 62 -2.47 0.36 4.68
N HIS A 63 -2.62 1.66 4.62
CA HIS A 63 -1.51 2.58 4.79
C HIS A 63 -1.79 3.59 5.90
N GLY A 64 -0.74 4.11 6.53
CA GLY A 64 -0.81 5.17 7.52
C GLY A 64 0.13 6.29 7.12
N GLY A 65 -0.31 7.52 7.35
CA GLY A 65 0.47 8.74 7.09
C GLY A 65 0.86 9.48 8.37
N GLY A 66 1.03 8.78 9.49
CA GLY A 66 1.14 9.40 10.83
C GLY A 66 2.13 10.55 10.91
N LYS A 67 3.32 10.40 10.33
CA LYS A 67 4.36 11.44 10.32
C LYS A 67 3.99 12.60 9.38
N ALA A 68 3.56 12.31 8.17
CA ALA A 68 3.12 13.32 7.21
C ALA A 68 1.93 14.12 7.74
N ILE A 69 0.95 13.45 8.33
CA ILE A 69 -0.20 14.08 8.97
C ILE A 69 0.25 14.99 10.12
N THR A 70 1.18 14.54 10.97
CA THR A 70 1.71 15.37 12.07
C THR A 70 2.37 16.65 11.53
N MET A 71 3.22 16.52 10.52
CA MET A 71 3.88 17.67 9.88
C MET A 71 2.89 18.61 9.19
N ALA A 72 1.85 18.07 8.57
CA ALA A 72 0.79 18.90 7.95
C ALA A 72 -0.03 19.63 9.01
N MET A 73 -0.35 18.99 10.14
CA MET A 73 -1.01 19.65 11.28
C MET A 73 -0.17 20.79 11.84
N GLU A 74 1.13 20.56 12.05
CA GLU A 74 2.06 21.60 12.52
C GLU A 74 2.11 22.80 11.57
N ARG A 75 2.17 22.55 10.25
CA ARG A 75 2.11 23.61 9.23
C ARG A 75 0.79 24.40 9.27
N ALA A 76 -0.31 23.74 9.61
CA ALA A 76 -1.61 24.35 9.79
C ALA A 76 -1.80 25.01 11.18
N GLY A 77 -0.77 24.99 12.05
CA GLY A 77 -0.85 25.55 13.40
C GLY A 77 -1.65 24.69 14.39
N LEU A 78 -1.90 23.43 14.05
CA LEU A 78 -2.60 22.47 14.90
C LEU A 78 -1.59 21.56 15.61
N GLN A 79 -1.89 21.23 16.87
CA GLN A 79 -1.08 20.29 17.62
C GLN A 79 -1.67 18.87 17.57
N ALA A 80 -0.84 17.91 17.20
CA ALA A 80 -1.23 16.51 17.24
C ALA A 80 -1.42 16.04 18.69
N ARG A 81 -2.59 15.52 19.00
CA ARG A 81 -2.94 14.92 20.30
C ARG A 81 -3.11 13.44 20.16
N PHE A 82 -2.58 12.70 21.14
CA PHE A 82 -2.68 11.24 21.17
C PHE A 82 -3.31 10.81 22.50
N VAL A 83 -4.24 9.85 22.41
CA VAL A 83 -4.87 9.20 23.55
C VAL A 83 -4.64 7.70 23.41
N GLN A 84 -3.93 7.10 24.36
CA GLN A 84 -3.55 5.68 24.33
C GLN A 84 -2.90 5.24 22.99
N GLY A 85 -2.00 6.08 22.46
CA GLY A 85 -1.30 5.83 21.19
C GLY A 85 -2.15 6.06 19.92
N ARG A 86 -3.41 6.48 20.05
CA ARG A 86 -4.28 6.82 18.93
C ARG A 86 -4.38 8.33 18.78
N ARG A 87 -4.31 8.81 17.55
CA ARG A 87 -4.50 10.25 17.26
C ARG A 87 -5.94 10.65 17.58
N TYR A 88 -6.09 11.69 18.39
CA TYR A 88 -7.38 12.37 18.53
C TYR A 88 -7.65 13.15 17.24
N THR A 89 -8.70 12.78 16.56
CA THR A 89 -9.04 13.32 15.23
C THR A 89 -10.38 14.07 15.34
N ASP A 90 -10.30 15.39 15.42
CA ASP A 90 -11.43 16.30 15.26
C ASP A 90 -11.67 16.63 13.77
N ASP A 91 -12.68 17.41 13.46
CA ASP A 91 -13.06 17.73 12.09
C ASP A 91 -11.91 18.41 11.32
N ALA A 92 -11.19 19.34 11.93
CA ALA A 92 -10.05 20.02 11.32
C ALA A 92 -8.88 19.06 11.06
N THR A 93 -8.62 18.15 11.98
CA THR A 93 -7.61 17.10 11.80
C THR A 93 -8.04 16.10 10.72
N LEU A 94 -9.32 15.78 10.63
CA LEU A 94 -9.86 14.85 9.63
C LEU A 94 -9.67 15.37 8.20
N GLU A 95 -9.85 16.64 7.96
CA GLU A 95 -9.57 17.25 6.65
C GLU A 95 -8.11 17.10 6.24
N ILE A 96 -7.18 17.32 7.18
CA ILE A 96 -5.73 17.13 6.93
C ILE A 96 -5.42 15.67 6.67
N VAL A 97 -5.97 14.75 7.43
CA VAL A 97 -5.79 13.30 7.23
C VAL A 97 -6.26 12.89 5.83
N GLY A 98 -7.41 13.38 5.40
CA GLY A 98 -7.93 13.13 4.04
C GLY A 98 -6.97 13.64 2.97
N ALA A 99 -6.52 14.89 3.07
CA ALA A 99 -5.62 15.50 2.10
C ALA A 99 -4.25 14.80 2.01
N GLU A 100 -3.68 14.34 3.14
CA GLU A 100 -2.38 13.65 3.16
C GLU A 100 -2.47 12.19 2.68
N CYS A 101 -3.64 11.56 2.79
CA CYS A 101 -3.84 10.19 2.33
C CYS A 101 -4.22 10.11 0.83
N GLU A 102 -4.83 11.15 0.27
CA GLU A 102 -5.32 11.18 -1.11
C GLU A 102 -4.23 10.92 -2.17
N PRO A 103 -3.01 11.53 -2.09
CA PRO A 103 -1.96 11.28 -3.08
C PRO A 103 -1.53 9.81 -3.15
N VAL A 104 -1.42 9.14 -2.01
CA VAL A 104 -1.06 7.71 -1.96
C VAL A 104 -2.17 6.86 -2.56
N ALA A 105 -3.41 7.22 -2.26
CA ALA A 105 -4.57 6.57 -2.83
C ALA A 105 -4.64 6.75 -4.34
N GLN A 106 -4.33 7.95 -4.86
CA GLN A 106 -4.28 8.25 -6.29
C GLN A 106 -3.17 7.44 -6.99
N GLU A 107 -1.97 7.40 -6.42
CA GLU A 107 -0.86 6.62 -6.99
C GLU A 107 -1.17 5.12 -7.03
N LEU A 108 -1.85 4.60 -6.00
CA LEU A 108 -2.38 3.24 -5.99
C LEU A 108 -3.40 3.03 -7.11
N ASP A 109 -4.32 3.97 -7.34
CA ASP A 109 -5.32 3.86 -8.39
C ASP A 109 -4.70 3.94 -9.80
N ASP A 110 -3.72 4.82 -10.00
CA ASP A 110 -3.01 4.99 -11.28
C ASP A 110 -2.20 3.75 -11.67
N VAL A 111 -1.60 3.08 -10.68
CA VAL A 111 -0.80 1.87 -10.90
C VAL A 111 -1.68 0.62 -10.96
N VAL A 112 -2.69 0.59 -10.12
CA VAL A 112 -3.67 -0.50 -10.04
C VAL A 112 -4.94 -0.03 -10.76
N VAL A 113 -5.03 0.00 -12.07
CA VAL A 113 -6.30 0.21 -12.80
C VAL A 113 -7.32 -0.83 -12.31
N ALA A 114 -7.87 -0.57 -11.12
CA ALA A 114 -8.28 -1.61 -10.21
C ALA A 114 -9.78 -1.69 -10.08
N ARG A 115 -10.31 -2.73 -10.59
CA ARG A 115 -11.52 -3.32 -10.03
C ARG A 115 -11.13 -4.27 -8.90
N GLY A 116 -11.13 -3.82 -7.63
CA GLY A 116 -11.07 -4.74 -6.50
C GLY A 116 -10.09 -4.47 -5.35
N VAL A 117 -9.44 -3.32 -5.28
CA VAL A 117 -8.71 -2.93 -4.06
C VAL A 117 -9.67 -2.20 -3.13
N VAL A 118 -9.88 -2.74 -1.93
CA VAL A 118 -10.67 -2.09 -0.88
C VAL A 118 -9.71 -1.20 -0.08
N ARG A 119 -10.01 0.10 -0.04
CA ARG A 119 -9.32 1.05 0.85
C ARG A 119 -9.92 0.94 2.24
N VAL A 120 -9.08 0.79 3.23
CA VAL A 120 -9.44 0.99 4.63
C VAL A 120 -8.52 2.08 5.16
N GLY A 121 -9.07 3.26 5.29
CA GLY A 121 -8.40 4.42 5.89
C GLY A 121 -8.31 4.32 7.41
#